data_1d77f90977778dbaa3f7dbc36e780eaf
#
_entry.id   1d77f90977778dbaa3f7dbc36e780eaf
#
_cell.length_a   1.000
_cell.length_b   1.000
_cell.length_c   1.000
_cell.angle_alpha   90.00
_cell.angle_beta   90.00
_cell.angle_gamma   90.00
#
_symmetry.space_group_name_H-M   'P 1'
#
loop_
_entity.id
_entity.type
_entity.pdbx_description
1 polymer ?
#
loop_
_entity_poly.entity_id
_entity_poly.type
_entity_poly.pdbx_seq_one_letter_code
_entity_poly.pdbx_strand_id
1 'polypeptide(L)'
;MSVAIENFVKAIYKNDNNDSNDTKPGNIAKKLGISNAAATDMAKKLASKNLLQYEKYQALQLTDEGTKMALSVIRKHRLWEALLFKLFDMSLHEIHRESELLEHATSNFLADRISEYLGNPKFDPHGDPIPNANGEITTIDTSLALSNTQEGKTYVISRLMSDDKEFFDFCALNGLKYGNPILVSKQFSKNKMTQITINNNNIVLNEDFTNIIYVNEI
;
A
#
# COMPACT_ATOMS: atom_id res chain seq x y z
N MET A 1 -3.29 13.67 -18.15
CA MET A 1 -4.42 13.87 -17.23
C MET A 1 -3.89 14.72 -16.07
N SER A 2 -4.71 15.36 -15.19
CA SER A 2 -4.11 16.14 -14.10
C SER A 2 -3.77 15.24 -12.91
N VAL A 3 -2.67 15.53 -12.22
CA VAL A 3 -2.22 14.87 -10.98
C VAL A 3 -3.35 14.73 -9.96
N ALA A 4 -4.17 15.79 -9.80
CA ALA A 4 -5.29 15.76 -8.86
C ALA A 4 -6.35 14.69 -9.18
N ILE A 5 -6.60 14.41 -10.45
CA ILE A 5 -7.51 13.33 -10.88
C ILE A 5 -6.90 11.96 -10.55
N GLU A 6 -5.63 11.78 -10.87
CA GLU A 6 -4.93 10.52 -10.62
C GLU A 6 -4.86 10.20 -9.12
N ASN A 7 -4.53 11.20 -8.29
CA ASN A 7 -4.55 11.05 -6.84
C ASN A 7 -5.94 10.74 -6.30
N PHE A 8 -7.00 11.31 -6.88
CA PHE A 8 -8.36 11.08 -6.43
C PHE A 8 -8.83 9.65 -6.71
N VAL A 9 -8.60 9.12 -7.92
CA VAL A 9 -8.95 7.72 -8.24
C VAL A 9 -8.07 6.73 -7.48
N LYS A 10 -6.77 7.02 -7.31
CA LYS A 10 -5.83 6.23 -6.48
C LYS A 10 -6.32 6.15 -5.03
N ALA A 11 -6.76 7.28 -4.44
CA ALA A 11 -7.28 7.32 -3.08
C ALA A 11 -8.58 6.53 -2.90
N ILE A 12 -9.52 6.61 -3.86
CA ILE A 12 -10.74 5.80 -3.83
C ILE A 12 -10.37 4.30 -3.88
N TYR A 13 -9.54 3.88 -4.84
CA TYR A 13 -9.13 2.49 -4.99
C TYR A 13 -8.47 1.93 -3.72
N LYS A 14 -7.52 2.68 -3.14
CA LYS A 14 -6.84 2.27 -1.89
C LYS A 14 -7.81 2.16 -0.72
N ASN A 15 -8.84 3.02 -0.63
CA ASN A 15 -9.83 2.99 0.46
C ASN A 15 -10.90 1.90 0.29
N ASP A 16 -11.27 1.59 -0.94
CA ASP A 16 -12.26 0.53 -1.25
C ASP A 16 -11.70 -0.87 -0.92
N ASN A 17 -10.39 -1.05 -1.09
CA ASN A 17 -9.70 -2.32 -0.81
C ASN A 17 -9.17 -2.44 0.63
N ASN A 18 -9.41 -1.45 1.49
CA ASN A 18 -9.09 -1.52 2.91
C ASN A 18 -10.33 -1.96 3.71
N ASP A 19 -10.13 -2.61 4.86
CA ASP A 19 -11.19 -3.10 5.75
C ASP A 19 -12.22 -2.02 6.18
N SER A 20 -11.85 -0.74 6.09
CA SER A 20 -12.73 0.39 6.39
C SER A 20 -13.82 0.62 5.34
N ASN A 21 -13.62 0.18 4.09
CA ASN A 21 -14.52 0.32 2.93
C ASN A 21 -15.22 1.71 2.87
N ASP A 22 -14.49 2.77 3.25
CA ASP A 22 -15.06 4.10 3.44
C ASP A 22 -14.58 5.07 2.35
N THR A 23 -15.23 4.98 1.19
CA THR A 23 -14.99 5.84 0.03
C THR A 23 -15.93 7.06 -0.03
N LYS A 24 -16.56 7.44 1.08
CA LYS A 24 -17.39 8.66 1.12
C LYS A 24 -16.57 9.89 0.77
N PRO A 25 -17.12 10.87 0.01
CA PRO A 25 -16.40 12.07 -0.41
C PRO A 25 -15.66 12.79 0.71
N GLY A 26 -16.23 12.84 1.92
CA GLY A 26 -15.62 13.48 3.10
C GLY A 26 -14.33 12.80 3.57
N ASN A 27 -14.27 11.47 3.52
CA ASN A 27 -13.07 10.71 3.92
C ASN A 27 -11.97 10.79 2.87
N ILE A 28 -12.35 10.74 1.59
CA ILE A 28 -11.40 10.99 0.49
C ILE A 28 -10.85 12.43 0.58
N ALA A 29 -11.71 13.42 0.91
CA ALA A 29 -11.30 14.80 1.12
C ALA A 29 -10.24 14.92 2.25
N LYS A 30 -10.51 14.28 3.40
CA LYS A 30 -9.58 14.24 4.54
C LYS A 30 -8.24 13.63 4.16
N LYS A 31 -8.26 12.50 3.45
CA LYS A 31 -7.06 11.78 3.01
C LYS A 31 -6.20 12.60 2.04
N LEU A 32 -6.84 13.35 1.14
CA LEU A 32 -6.17 14.19 0.15
C LEU A 32 -5.87 15.61 0.63
N GLY A 33 -6.25 15.98 1.86
CA GLY A 33 -6.04 17.34 2.40
C GLY A 33 -6.82 18.43 1.65
N ILE A 34 -7.98 18.09 1.06
CA ILE A 34 -8.84 19.03 0.30
C ILE A 34 -10.17 19.26 1.03
N SER A 35 -10.91 20.28 0.61
CA SER A 35 -12.25 20.54 1.17
C SER A 35 -13.29 19.52 0.68
N ASN A 36 -14.34 19.28 1.48
CA ASN A 36 -15.48 18.43 1.10
C ASN A 36 -16.17 18.92 -0.19
N ALA A 37 -16.21 20.24 -0.40
CA ALA A 37 -16.75 20.83 -1.62
C ALA A 37 -15.89 20.46 -2.84
N ALA A 38 -14.56 20.60 -2.72
CA ALA A 38 -13.64 20.22 -3.79
C ALA A 38 -13.70 18.73 -4.12
N ALA A 39 -13.80 17.85 -3.12
CA ALA A 39 -13.97 16.40 -3.32
C ALA A 39 -15.30 16.06 -4.02
N THR A 40 -16.38 16.74 -3.64
CA THR A 40 -17.69 16.56 -4.27
C THR A 40 -17.68 17.02 -5.74
N ASP A 41 -17.06 18.14 -6.03
CA ASP A 41 -16.95 18.66 -7.40
C ASP A 41 -16.04 17.78 -8.26
N MET A 42 -14.95 17.26 -7.68
CA MET A 42 -14.10 16.27 -8.34
C MET A 42 -14.86 15.00 -8.65
N ALA A 43 -15.64 14.47 -7.69
CA ALA A 43 -16.46 13.28 -7.90
C ALA A 43 -17.46 13.46 -9.06
N LYS A 44 -18.18 14.59 -9.10
CA LYS A 44 -19.09 14.93 -10.23
C LYS A 44 -18.36 15.01 -11.57
N LYS A 45 -17.19 15.66 -11.58
CA LYS A 45 -16.34 15.77 -12.78
C LYS A 45 -15.85 14.41 -13.26
N LEU A 46 -15.51 13.49 -12.36
CA LEU A 46 -15.08 12.14 -12.73
C LEU A 46 -16.25 11.27 -13.17
N ALA A 47 -17.43 11.42 -12.56
CA ALA A 47 -18.65 10.78 -13.01
C ALA A 47 -19.02 11.19 -14.44
N SER A 48 -18.92 12.49 -14.77
CA SER A 48 -19.18 12.97 -16.15
C SER A 48 -18.16 12.44 -17.19
N LYS A 49 -17.02 11.90 -16.72
CA LYS A 49 -16.00 11.25 -17.55
C LYS A 49 -16.08 9.72 -17.52
N ASN A 50 -17.12 9.15 -16.92
CA ASN A 50 -17.30 7.72 -16.73
C ASN A 50 -16.15 7.03 -15.99
N LEU A 51 -15.53 7.71 -15.02
CA LEU A 51 -14.44 7.14 -14.21
C LEU A 51 -14.91 6.68 -12.83
N LEU A 52 -16.07 7.17 -12.37
CA LEU A 52 -16.71 6.71 -11.14
C LEU A 52 -18.25 6.87 -11.21
N GLN A 53 -18.95 6.15 -10.34
CA GLN A 53 -20.37 6.32 -10.07
C GLN A 53 -20.51 7.28 -8.88
N TYR A 54 -21.33 8.33 -9.07
CA TYR A 54 -21.58 9.33 -8.05
C TYR A 54 -23.07 9.43 -7.75
N GLU A 55 -23.42 9.10 -6.52
CA GLU A 55 -24.74 9.38 -5.95
C GLU A 55 -24.57 10.23 -4.70
N LYS A 56 -25.49 11.18 -4.50
CA LYS A 56 -25.42 12.09 -3.35
C LYS A 56 -25.51 11.31 -2.04
N TYR A 57 -24.60 11.54 -1.12
CA TYR A 57 -24.47 10.89 0.20
C TYR A 57 -24.04 9.41 0.16
N GLN A 58 -23.78 8.84 -0.98
CA GLN A 58 -23.29 7.48 -1.11
C GLN A 58 -21.75 7.42 -1.16
N ALA A 59 -21.21 6.23 -0.95
CA ALA A 59 -19.81 5.91 -1.19
C ALA A 59 -19.49 6.04 -2.68
N LEU A 60 -18.27 6.51 -3.00
CA LEU A 60 -17.78 6.60 -4.37
C LEU A 60 -17.36 5.21 -4.85
N GLN A 61 -17.78 4.83 -6.05
CA GLN A 61 -17.39 3.56 -6.69
C GLN A 61 -16.72 3.84 -8.02
N LEU A 62 -15.52 3.31 -8.21
CA LEU A 62 -14.84 3.41 -9.51
C LEU A 62 -15.55 2.55 -10.55
N THR A 63 -15.57 3.03 -11.79
CA THR A 63 -15.88 2.20 -12.94
C THR A 63 -14.68 1.34 -13.32
N ASP A 64 -14.81 0.43 -14.29
CA ASP A 64 -13.68 -0.35 -14.81
C ASP A 64 -12.58 0.58 -15.36
N GLU A 65 -12.93 1.67 -16.04
CA GLU A 65 -12.01 2.67 -16.55
C GLU A 65 -11.33 3.44 -15.41
N GLY A 66 -12.09 3.79 -14.36
CA GLY A 66 -11.55 4.43 -13.16
C GLY A 66 -10.58 3.52 -12.41
N THR A 67 -10.94 2.24 -12.28
CA THR A 67 -10.10 1.20 -11.67
C THR A 67 -8.81 0.99 -12.45
N LYS A 68 -8.88 0.85 -13.79
CA LYS A 68 -7.69 0.75 -14.65
C LYS A 68 -6.78 1.96 -14.50
N MET A 69 -7.35 3.15 -14.42
CA MET A 69 -6.58 4.37 -14.19
C MET A 69 -5.87 4.35 -12.85
N ALA A 70 -6.56 4.02 -11.76
CA ALA A 70 -5.98 3.93 -10.42
C ALA A 70 -4.84 2.89 -10.40
N LEU A 71 -5.06 1.71 -10.97
CA LEU A 71 -4.06 0.64 -11.03
C LEU A 71 -2.84 1.01 -11.90
N SER A 72 -3.03 1.80 -12.96
CA SER A 72 -1.91 2.32 -13.75
C SER A 72 -1.02 3.26 -12.95
N VAL A 73 -1.60 4.15 -12.14
CA VAL A 73 -0.84 5.04 -11.24
C VAL A 73 -0.13 4.23 -10.15
N ILE A 74 -0.84 3.31 -9.50
CA ILE A 74 -0.29 2.41 -8.48
C ILE A 74 0.87 1.57 -9.03
N ARG A 75 0.75 1.06 -10.27
CA ARG A 75 1.84 0.33 -10.92
C ARG A 75 3.10 1.17 -11.06
N LYS A 76 2.96 2.41 -11.54
CA LYS A 76 4.09 3.33 -11.69
C LYS A 76 4.73 3.64 -10.35
N HIS A 77 3.94 3.92 -9.33
CA HIS A 77 4.40 4.15 -7.98
C HIS A 77 5.27 2.99 -7.48
N ARG A 78 4.73 1.78 -7.45
CA ARG A 78 5.41 0.58 -6.92
C ARG A 78 6.63 0.17 -7.74
N LEU A 79 6.63 0.40 -9.05
CA LEU A 79 7.80 0.20 -9.90
C LEU A 79 8.92 1.19 -9.58
N TRP A 80 8.60 2.45 -9.28
CA TRP A 80 9.58 3.42 -8.82
C TRP A 80 10.12 3.05 -7.45
N GLU A 81 9.28 2.66 -6.49
CA GLU A 81 9.75 2.17 -5.18
C GLU A 81 10.74 1.02 -5.35
N ALA A 82 10.41 0.03 -6.17
CA ALA A 82 11.29 -1.10 -6.44
C ALA A 82 12.60 -0.69 -7.13
N LEU A 83 12.56 0.26 -8.07
CA LEU A 83 13.75 0.75 -8.76
C LEU A 83 14.65 1.56 -7.85
N LEU A 84 14.08 2.51 -7.09
CA LEU A 84 14.83 3.36 -6.17
C LEU A 84 15.48 2.53 -5.06
N PHE A 85 14.75 1.56 -4.51
CA PHE A 85 15.28 0.62 -3.51
C PHE A 85 16.44 -0.21 -4.03
N LYS A 86 16.37 -0.64 -5.30
CA LYS A 86 17.43 -1.44 -5.93
C LYS A 86 18.68 -0.64 -6.25
N LEU A 87 18.53 0.62 -6.65
CA LEU A 87 19.64 1.43 -7.18
C LEU A 87 20.29 2.34 -6.14
N PHE A 88 19.56 2.74 -5.12
CA PHE A 88 20.00 3.71 -4.13
C PHE A 88 19.82 3.14 -2.73
N ASP A 89 20.68 3.53 -1.82
CA ASP A 89 20.58 3.16 -0.40
C ASP A 89 19.56 4.08 0.32
N MET A 90 18.32 4.02 -0.13
CA MET A 90 17.21 4.83 0.38
C MET A 90 16.32 3.99 1.31
N SER A 91 15.83 4.62 2.38
CA SER A 91 14.85 4.01 3.29
C SER A 91 13.49 3.81 2.61
N LEU A 92 12.64 2.93 3.17
CA LEU A 92 11.28 2.69 2.67
C LEU A 92 10.46 3.99 2.62
N HIS A 93 10.60 4.87 3.60
CA HIS A 93 9.92 6.17 3.61
C HIS A 93 10.40 7.09 2.49
N GLU A 94 11.72 7.14 2.23
CA GLU A 94 12.27 7.99 1.16
C GLU A 94 11.85 7.51 -0.22
N ILE A 95 11.90 6.20 -0.50
CA ILE A 95 11.44 5.67 -1.78
C ILE A 95 9.95 5.95 -2.00
N HIS A 96 9.12 5.83 -0.95
CA HIS A 96 7.69 6.15 -1.02
C HIS A 96 7.46 7.60 -1.44
N ARG A 97 8.11 8.54 -0.74
CA ARG A 97 7.98 9.97 -1.02
C ARG A 97 8.41 10.34 -2.45
N GLU A 98 9.55 9.83 -2.91
CA GLU A 98 10.05 10.11 -4.26
C GLU A 98 9.15 9.47 -5.34
N SER A 99 8.60 8.27 -5.08
CA SER A 99 7.69 7.59 -6.00
C SER A 99 6.37 8.34 -6.19
N GLU A 100 5.84 8.99 -5.15
CA GLU A 100 4.66 9.89 -5.25
C GLU A 100 4.90 11.06 -6.22
N LEU A 101 6.13 11.55 -6.33
CA LEU A 101 6.47 12.62 -7.27
C LEU A 101 6.64 12.09 -8.70
N LEU A 102 7.24 10.91 -8.85
CA LEU A 102 7.63 10.34 -10.14
C LEU A 102 6.48 9.65 -10.88
N GLU A 103 5.51 9.08 -10.18
CA GLU A 103 4.43 8.28 -10.75
C GLU A 103 3.62 9.04 -11.81
N HIS A 104 3.39 10.34 -11.60
CA HIS A 104 2.58 11.18 -12.47
C HIS A 104 3.30 11.66 -13.73
N ALA A 105 4.63 11.77 -13.68
CA ALA A 105 5.48 12.14 -14.81
C ALA A 105 5.87 10.93 -15.68
N THR A 106 5.56 9.70 -15.23
CA THR A 106 5.98 8.46 -15.87
C THR A 106 5.00 8.01 -16.95
N SER A 107 5.49 7.82 -18.17
CA SER A 107 4.73 7.19 -19.25
C SER A 107 4.57 5.70 -19.01
N ASN A 108 3.55 5.07 -19.63
CA ASN A 108 3.41 3.61 -19.58
C ASN A 108 4.62 2.90 -20.20
N PHE A 109 5.16 3.47 -21.28
CA PHE A 109 6.38 2.94 -21.90
C PHE A 109 7.56 2.89 -20.93
N LEU A 110 7.80 3.98 -20.19
CA LEU A 110 8.88 4.00 -19.18
C LEU A 110 8.60 3.01 -18.04
N ALA A 111 7.35 2.93 -17.57
CA ALA A 111 6.96 1.96 -16.54
C ALA A 111 7.22 0.50 -17.01
N ASP A 112 6.95 0.17 -18.29
CA ASP A 112 7.24 -1.14 -18.84
C ASP A 112 8.75 -1.41 -18.88
N ARG A 113 9.57 -0.43 -19.27
CA ARG A 113 11.04 -0.55 -19.25
C ARG A 113 11.60 -0.73 -17.84
N ILE A 114 11.03 -0.02 -16.84
CA ILE A 114 11.41 -0.23 -15.44
C ILE A 114 11.06 -1.66 -15.02
N SER A 115 9.85 -2.14 -15.34
CA SER A 115 9.42 -3.50 -15.00
C SER A 115 10.34 -4.55 -15.60
N GLU A 116 10.67 -4.44 -16.89
CA GLU A 116 11.61 -5.33 -17.60
C GLU A 116 13.01 -5.32 -16.94
N TYR A 117 13.56 -4.14 -16.66
CA TYR A 117 14.86 -3.99 -16.00
C TYR A 117 14.90 -4.65 -14.62
N LEU A 118 13.79 -4.59 -13.87
CA LEU A 118 13.65 -5.22 -12.57
C LEU A 118 13.35 -6.73 -12.63
N GLY A 119 13.13 -7.30 -13.82
CA GLY A 119 12.76 -8.71 -14.00
C GLY A 119 11.28 -8.99 -13.74
N ASN A 120 10.41 -8.00 -13.97
CA ASN A 120 8.97 -8.08 -13.77
C ASN A 120 8.58 -8.45 -12.32
N PRO A 121 8.94 -7.64 -11.33
CA PRO A 121 8.69 -7.91 -9.93
C PRO A 121 7.18 -7.99 -9.67
N LYS A 122 6.78 -8.91 -8.79
CA LYS A 122 5.38 -9.08 -8.38
C LYS A 122 5.02 -8.20 -7.20
N PHE A 123 6.01 -7.81 -6.40
CA PHE A 123 5.85 -7.01 -5.19
C PHE A 123 6.90 -5.90 -5.15
N ASP A 124 6.55 -4.80 -4.52
CA ASP A 124 7.47 -3.71 -4.18
C ASP A 124 8.23 -4.01 -2.86
N PRO A 125 9.13 -3.13 -2.41
CA PRO A 125 9.88 -3.33 -1.17
C PRO A 125 9.03 -3.33 0.11
N HIS A 126 7.81 -2.79 0.09
CA HIS A 126 6.86 -2.83 1.20
C HIS A 126 6.08 -4.16 1.24
N GLY A 127 6.12 -4.96 0.15
CA GLY A 127 5.33 -6.17 -0.05
C GLY A 127 3.99 -5.92 -0.75
N ASP A 128 3.77 -4.73 -1.28
CA ASP A 128 2.55 -4.42 -2.01
C ASP A 128 2.60 -5.01 -3.44
N PRO A 129 1.52 -5.68 -3.92
CA PRO A 129 1.50 -6.33 -5.22
C PRO A 129 1.54 -5.32 -6.36
N ILE A 130 2.49 -5.45 -7.30
CA ILE A 130 2.63 -4.57 -8.48
C ILE A 130 1.63 -5.00 -9.55
N PRO A 131 0.68 -4.14 -9.98
CA PRO A 131 -0.21 -4.43 -11.10
C PRO A 131 0.58 -4.69 -12.40
N ASN A 132 0.10 -5.60 -13.24
CA ASN A 132 0.67 -5.81 -14.56
C ASN A 132 0.33 -4.65 -15.53
N ALA A 133 0.82 -4.71 -16.78
CA ALA A 133 0.58 -3.67 -17.79
C ALA A 133 -0.92 -3.52 -18.16
N ASN A 134 -1.73 -4.56 -17.93
CA ASN A 134 -3.18 -4.53 -18.17
C ASN A 134 -3.96 -3.95 -16.99
N GLY A 135 -3.29 -3.60 -15.89
CA GLY A 135 -3.94 -3.12 -14.66
C GLY A 135 -4.56 -4.25 -13.85
N GLU A 136 -3.96 -5.44 -13.85
CA GLU A 136 -4.44 -6.59 -13.08
C GLU A 136 -3.45 -6.92 -11.95
N ILE A 137 -3.97 -7.23 -10.78
CA ILE A 137 -3.21 -7.82 -9.68
C ILE A 137 -3.44 -9.32 -9.72
N THR A 138 -2.41 -10.07 -10.10
CA THR A 138 -2.49 -11.53 -10.29
C THR A 138 -2.12 -12.34 -9.05
N THR A 139 -1.69 -11.68 -7.99
CA THR A 139 -1.33 -12.31 -6.73
C THR A 139 -2.54 -12.38 -5.80
N ILE A 140 -2.83 -13.58 -5.27
CA ILE A 140 -3.83 -13.73 -4.21
C ILE A 140 -3.16 -13.33 -2.90
N ASP A 141 -3.74 -12.38 -2.19
CA ASP A 141 -3.30 -12.01 -0.85
C ASP A 141 -3.85 -13.05 0.15
N THR A 142 -2.95 -13.83 0.73
CA THR A 142 -3.24 -14.81 1.78
C THR A 142 -2.65 -14.37 3.12
N SER A 143 -2.15 -13.15 3.20
CA SER A 143 -1.51 -12.62 4.38
C SER A 143 -2.52 -12.33 5.50
N LEU A 144 -2.07 -12.46 6.72
CA LEU A 144 -2.82 -12.08 7.91
C LEU A 144 -2.02 -11.04 8.69
N ALA A 145 -2.73 -10.16 9.40
CA ALA A 145 -2.08 -9.23 10.30
C ALA A 145 -1.33 -10.00 11.40
N LEU A 146 -0.16 -9.52 11.79
CA LEU A 146 0.66 -10.15 12.82
C LEU A 146 -0.10 -10.28 14.16
N SER A 147 -1.06 -9.39 14.43
CA SER A 147 -1.97 -9.48 15.58
C SER A 147 -2.85 -10.74 15.57
N ASN A 148 -3.11 -11.33 14.39
CA ASN A 148 -3.96 -12.50 14.21
C ASN A 148 -3.18 -13.82 14.10
N THR A 149 -1.88 -13.79 14.35
CA THR A 149 -1.01 -14.97 14.29
C THR A 149 -1.13 -15.85 15.54
N GLN A 150 -0.48 -17.00 15.53
CA GLN A 150 -0.47 -17.95 16.65
C GLN A 150 0.90 -18.01 17.29
N GLU A 151 0.93 -18.08 18.63
CA GLU A 151 2.14 -18.31 19.41
C GLU A 151 2.81 -19.63 19.04
N GLY A 152 4.14 -19.64 18.98
CA GLY A 152 4.98 -20.78 18.64
C GLY A 152 5.14 -21.08 17.16
N LYS A 153 4.48 -20.32 16.26
CA LYS A 153 4.60 -20.50 14.81
C LYS A 153 5.57 -19.51 14.18
N THR A 154 6.15 -19.97 13.07
CA THR A 154 7.02 -19.16 12.21
C THR A 154 6.26 -18.65 11.00
N TYR A 155 6.50 -17.39 10.66
CA TYR A 155 5.87 -16.68 9.56
C TYR A 155 6.93 -15.93 8.74
N VAL A 156 6.58 -15.56 7.52
CA VAL A 156 7.38 -14.65 6.69
C VAL A 156 6.67 -13.28 6.60
N ILE A 157 7.39 -12.20 6.82
CA ILE A 157 6.86 -10.85 6.61
C ILE A 157 6.51 -10.70 5.14
N SER A 158 5.23 -10.47 4.85
CA SER A 158 4.68 -10.34 3.50
C SER A 158 4.36 -8.90 3.13
N ARG A 159 4.14 -8.00 4.12
CA ARG A 159 3.79 -6.61 3.86
C ARG A 159 3.97 -5.72 5.08
N LEU A 160 4.42 -4.48 4.84
CA LEU A 160 4.53 -3.40 5.83
C LEU A 160 3.62 -2.24 5.41
N MET A 161 2.46 -2.10 6.06
CA MET A 161 1.36 -1.23 5.64
C MET A 161 1.36 0.09 6.41
N SER A 162 2.24 1.02 6.04
CA SER A 162 2.34 2.34 6.66
C SER A 162 2.84 3.38 5.66
N ASP A 163 2.64 4.66 5.99
CA ASP A 163 3.30 5.83 5.40
C ASP A 163 4.14 6.60 6.43
N ASP A 164 4.16 6.10 7.68
CA ASP A 164 4.86 6.73 8.79
C ASP A 164 6.37 6.44 8.78
N LYS A 165 7.16 7.51 8.83
CA LYS A 165 8.61 7.43 8.87
C LYS A 165 9.14 6.68 10.10
N GLU A 166 8.58 6.96 11.30
CA GLU A 166 9.05 6.34 12.54
C GLU A 166 8.81 4.82 12.53
N PHE A 167 7.69 4.38 11.95
CA PHE A 167 7.43 2.96 11.74
C PHE A 167 8.49 2.31 10.84
N PHE A 168 8.81 2.93 9.71
CA PHE A 168 9.81 2.37 8.79
C PHE A 168 11.23 2.41 9.38
N ASP A 169 11.58 3.47 10.11
CA ASP A 169 12.86 3.54 10.83
C ASP A 169 12.94 2.41 11.88
N PHE A 170 11.88 2.18 12.63
CA PHE A 170 11.79 1.06 13.57
C PHE A 170 11.94 -0.29 12.88
N CYS A 171 11.26 -0.51 11.76
CA CYS A 171 11.36 -1.74 10.96
C CYS A 171 12.80 -1.97 10.49
N ALA A 172 13.44 -0.93 9.96
CA ALA A 172 14.83 -1.02 9.48
C ALA A 172 15.81 -1.38 10.59
N LEU A 173 15.72 -0.71 11.75
CA LEU A 173 16.56 -0.97 12.93
C LEU A 173 16.43 -2.41 13.46
N ASN A 174 15.25 -2.98 13.36
CA ASN A 174 14.95 -4.31 13.90
C ASN A 174 14.96 -5.43 12.84
N GLY A 175 15.29 -5.12 11.58
CA GLY A 175 15.35 -6.11 10.51
C GLY A 175 13.98 -6.60 10.04
N LEU A 176 12.90 -5.88 10.35
CA LEU A 176 11.56 -6.16 9.85
C LEU A 176 11.48 -5.74 8.38
N LYS A 177 11.63 -6.68 7.46
CA LYS A 177 11.65 -6.46 6.01
C LYS A 177 10.81 -7.51 5.31
N TYR A 178 10.25 -7.16 4.16
CA TYR A 178 9.60 -8.10 3.26
C TYR A 178 10.47 -9.34 3.02
N GLY A 179 9.90 -10.52 3.16
CA GLY A 179 10.58 -11.80 2.95
C GLY A 179 11.34 -12.34 4.17
N ASN A 180 11.51 -11.57 5.25
CA ASN A 180 12.23 -12.05 6.43
C ASN A 180 11.35 -12.96 7.30
N PRO A 181 11.90 -14.10 7.76
CA PRO A 181 11.19 -14.98 8.69
C PRO A 181 11.17 -14.41 10.11
N ILE A 182 10.05 -14.60 10.80
CA ILE A 182 9.85 -14.26 12.22
C ILE A 182 9.20 -15.42 12.95
N LEU A 183 9.59 -15.64 14.19
CA LEU A 183 8.91 -16.55 15.11
C LEU A 183 8.03 -15.73 16.06
N VAL A 184 6.75 -16.04 16.14
CA VAL A 184 5.86 -15.49 17.17
C VAL A 184 6.12 -16.22 18.48
N SER A 185 6.95 -15.62 19.34
CA SER A 185 7.45 -16.28 20.55
C SER A 185 6.42 -16.26 21.67
N LYS A 186 5.63 -15.18 21.80
CA LYS A 186 4.62 -15.04 22.84
C LYS A 186 3.57 -13.97 22.50
N GLN A 187 2.34 -14.24 22.89
CA GLN A 187 1.24 -13.27 22.80
C GLN A 187 0.73 -12.88 24.19
N PHE A 188 0.67 -11.58 24.45
CA PHE A 188 0.16 -10.99 25.69
C PHE A 188 -1.23 -10.40 25.45
N SER A 189 -2.23 -11.24 25.34
CA SER A 189 -3.59 -10.88 24.91
C SER A 189 -4.22 -9.76 25.73
N LYS A 190 -3.99 -9.72 27.05
CA LYS A 190 -4.52 -8.66 27.92
C LYS A 190 -3.96 -7.27 27.60
N ASN A 191 -2.71 -7.20 27.16
CA ASN A 191 -1.98 -5.96 26.91
C ASN A 191 -1.87 -5.68 25.41
N LYS A 192 -2.45 -6.55 24.56
CA LYS A 192 -2.40 -6.44 23.11
C LYS A 192 -0.97 -6.26 22.58
N MET A 193 -0.06 -7.08 23.09
CA MET A 193 1.36 -7.08 22.68
C MET A 193 1.75 -8.47 22.15
N THR A 194 2.63 -8.47 21.17
CA THR A 194 3.19 -9.71 20.58
C THR A 194 4.72 -9.64 20.65
N GLN A 195 5.31 -10.65 21.25
CA GLN A 195 6.76 -10.85 21.20
C GLN A 195 7.10 -11.73 19.99
N ILE A 196 8.00 -11.22 19.19
CA ILE A 196 8.56 -11.94 18.04
C ILE A 196 10.07 -12.13 18.22
N THR A 197 10.60 -13.18 17.60
CA THR A 197 12.04 -13.38 17.45
C THR A 197 12.40 -13.22 15.97
N ILE A 198 13.33 -12.33 15.68
CA ILE A 198 13.89 -12.08 14.35
C ILE A 198 15.41 -11.92 14.46
N ASN A 199 16.19 -12.59 13.61
CA ASN A 199 17.67 -12.54 13.62
C ASN A 199 18.26 -12.82 15.03
N ASN A 200 17.69 -13.74 15.79
CA ASN A 200 18.02 -14.08 17.18
C ASN A 200 17.74 -12.95 18.21
N ASN A 201 17.08 -11.90 17.84
CA ASN A 201 16.67 -10.82 18.74
C ASN A 201 15.18 -10.94 19.08
N ASN A 202 14.83 -10.69 20.33
CA ASN A 202 13.44 -10.62 20.77
C ASN A 202 12.96 -9.17 20.76
N ILE A 203 11.81 -8.93 20.13
CA ILE A 203 11.17 -7.64 20.04
C ILE A 203 9.73 -7.77 20.52
N VAL A 204 9.24 -6.81 21.30
CA VAL A 204 7.84 -6.75 21.73
C VAL A 204 7.17 -5.62 20.96
N LEU A 205 6.12 -5.97 20.23
CA LEU A 205 5.33 -5.05 19.40
C LEU A 205 3.95 -4.83 20.03
N ASN A 206 3.47 -3.60 20.00
CA ASN A 206 2.10 -3.25 20.40
C ASN A 206 1.09 -3.56 19.28
N GLU A 207 -0.20 -3.40 19.58
CA GLU A 207 -1.29 -3.66 18.62
C GLU A 207 -1.21 -2.76 17.38
N ASP A 208 -0.80 -1.49 17.53
CA ASP A 208 -0.70 -0.56 16.41
C ASP A 208 0.29 -1.08 15.35
N PHE A 209 1.43 -1.61 15.78
CA PHE A 209 2.41 -2.20 14.87
C PHE A 209 1.96 -3.55 14.32
N THR A 210 1.40 -4.42 15.18
CA THR A 210 1.02 -5.76 14.73
C THR A 210 -0.18 -5.77 13.78
N ASN A 211 -1.00 -4.72 13.75
CA ASN A 211 -2.11 -4.58 12.82
C ASN A 211 -1.66 -4.13 11.42
N ILE A 212 -0.47 -3.53 11.29
CA ILE A 212 0.05 -3.01 10.00
C ILE A 212 1.24 -3.81 9.45
N ILE A 213 1.70 -4.83 10.18
CA ILE A 213 2.66 -5.82 9.71
C ILE A 213 1.87 -7.06 9.31
N TYR A 214 1.96 -7.45 8.04
CA TYR A 214 1.30 -8.64 7.51
C TYR A 214 2.30 -9.75 7.25
N VAL A 215 1.85 -10.99 7.45
CA VAL A 215 2.70 -12.18 7.38
C VAL A 215 1.98 -13.33 6.69
N ASN A 216 2.75 -14.24 6.10
CA ASN A 216 2.29 -15.53 5.60
C ASN A 216 2.84 -16.67 6.46
N GLU A 217 2.04 -17.68 6.72
CA GLU A 217 2.49 -18.92 7.39
C GLU A 217 3.47 -19.68 6.48
N ILE A 218 4.53 -20.27 7.06
CA ILE A 218 5.53 -21.07 6.34
C ILE A 218 5.18 -22.55 6.48
#